data_92e407bedbf46a00da9bb09b9d19e0fb
#
_entry.id   92e407bedbf46a00da9bb09b9d19e0fb
#
_cell.length_a   1.000
_cell.length_b   1.000
_cell.length_c   1.000
_cell.angle_alpha   90.00
_cell.angle_beta   90.00
_cell.angle_gamma   90.00
#
_symmetry.space_group_name_H-M   'P 1'
#
loop_
_entity.id
_entity.type
_entity.pdbx_description
1 polymer ?
#
loop_
_entity_poly.entity_id
_entity_poly.type
_entity_poly.pdbx_seq_one_letter_code
_entity_poly.pdbx_strand_id
1 'polypeptide(L)'
;MNPKNLKYRLAAMMQGRYGIDPLYKALLGLMIGLYVLNLIFPSAGLFALSLIAGGAAIFRGFSKNREKRAAENRKYLAFKDSARKKGLRLLNRAKDFRTHRYRACPNCKTVLRLNKKTGVNHVTCPVCKRPFDVKISW
;
A
#
# COMPACT_ATOMS: atom_id res chain seq x y z
N MET A 1 -18.35 -33.11 21.04
CA MET A 1 -18.01 -32.92 19.62
C MET A 1 -16.49 -32.87 19.51
N ASN A 2 -15.85 -33.84 18.81
CA ASN A 2 -14.39 -33.99 18.82
C ASN A 2 -13.74 -32.86 17.99
N PRO A 3 -12.86 -31.98 18.54
CA PRO A 3 -12.29 -30.82 17.84
C PRO A 3 -11.45 -31.22 16.62
N LYS A 4 -10.95 -32.45 16.55
CA LYS A 4 -10.23 -33.00 15.39
C LYS A 4 -11.18 -33.11 14.17
N ASN A 5 -12.40 -33.61 14.35
CA ASN A 5 -13.38 -33.73 13.27
C ASN A 5 -13.82 -32.37 12.70
N LEU A 6 -13.88 -31.32 13.53
CA LEU A 6 -14.25 -29.98 13.07
C LEU A 6 -13.17 -29.39 12.14
N LYS A 7 -11.88 -29.55 12.50
CA LYS A 7 -10.76 -29.10 11.66
C LYS A 7 -10.74 -29.79 10.29
N TYR A 8 -10.94 -31.11 10.25
CA TYR A 8 -10.99 -31.87 9.00
C TYR A 8 -12.18 -31.44 8.12
N ARG A 9 -13.34 -31.22 8.70
CA ARG A 9 -14.53 -30.74 7.97
C ARG A 9 -14.32 -29.34 7.42
N LEU A 10 -13.74 -28.42 8.20
CA LEU A 10 -13.39 -27.07 7.75
C LEU A 10 -12.34 -27.11 6.63
N ALA A 11 -11.29 -27.93 6.76
CA ALA A 11 -10.29 -28.10 5.73
C ALA A 11 -10.89 -28.66 4.42
N ALA A 12 -11.78 -29.64 4.51
CA ALA A 12 -12.49 -30.20 3.36
C ALA A 12 -13.40 -29.16 2.68
N MET A 13 -14.08 -28.30 3.46
CA MET A 13 -14.89 -27.20 2.92
C MET A 13 -14.06 -26.10 2.23
N MET A 14 -12.80 -25.96 2.62
CA MET A 14 -11.86 -24.98 2.03
C MET A 14 -11.12 -25.52 0.81
N GLN A 15 -11.16 -26.86 0.57
CA GLN A 15 -10.54 -27.46 -0.62
C GLN A 15 -11.17 -26.88 -1.91
N GLY A 16 -10.30 -26.43 -2.84
CA GLY A 16 -10.74 -25.83 -4.11
C GLY A 16 -11.20 -24.36 -4.02
N ARG A 17 -11.23 -23.75 -2.83
CA ARG A 17 -11.53 -22.31 -2.66
C ARG A 17 -10.25 -21.47 -2.65
N TYR A 18 -10.39 -20.16 -2.90
CA TYR A 18 -9.22 -19.26 -2.98
C TYR A 18 -8.50 -19.09 -1.64
N GLY A 19 -9.27 -19.05 -0.53
CA GLY A 19 -8.73 -18.95 0.82
C GLY A 19 -8.34 -17.53 1.25
N ILE A 20 -7.44 -17.46 2.23
CA ILE A 20 -7.03 -16.22 2.89
C ILE A 20 -5.83 -15.60 2.16
N ASP A 21 -6.02 -14.43 1.56
CA ASP A 21 -4.99 -13.68 0.85
C ASP A 21 -4.74 -12.28 1.49
N PRO A 22 -3.71 -11.52 1.06
CA PRO A 22 -3.44 -10.17 1.55
C PRO A 22 -4.61 -9.21 1.40
N LEU A 23 -5.37 -9.27 0.31
CA LEU A 23 -6.55 -8.42 0.09
C LEU A 23 -7.70 -8.83 1.02
N TYR A 24 -7.90 -10.14 1.29
CA TYR A 24 -8.84 -10.61 2.30
C TYR A 24 -8.53 -10.02 3.69
N LYS A 25 -7.25 -10.08 4.10
CA LYS A 25 -6.80 -9.50 5.38
C LYS A 25 -7.03 -7.99 5.44
N ALA A 26 -6.81 -7.29 4.33
CA ALA A 26 -7.07 -5.86 4.24
C ALA A 26 -8.57 -5.52 4.40
N LEU A 27 -9.46 -6.29 3.78
CA LEU A 27 -10.91 -6.13 3.91
C LEU A 27 -11.38 -6.40 5.35
N LEU A 28 -10.84 -7.44 6.00
CA LEU A 28 -11.13 -7.69 7.42
C LEU A 28 -10.63 -6.56 8.32
N GLY A 29 -9.42 -6.05 8.07
CA GLY A 29 -8.89 -4.90 8.79
C GLY A 29 -9.75 -3.65 8.60
N LEU A 30 -10.24 -3.42 7.38
CA LEU A 30 -11.16 -2.32 7.07
C LEU A 30 -12.50 -2.50 7.82
N MET A 31 -13.08 -3.70 7.81
CA MET A 31 -14.31 -4.00 8.56
C MET A 31 -14.11 -3.69 10.05
N ILE A 32 -13.04 -4.20 10.67
CA ILE A 32 -12.75 -3.97 12.09
C ILE A 32 -12.54 -2.48 12.36
N GLY A 33 -11.76 -1.78 11.53
CA GLY A 33 -11.51 -0.35 11.66
C GLY A 33 -12.79 0.49 11.59
N LEU A 34 -13.66 0.22 10.61
CA LEU A 34 -14.96 0.89 10.48
C LEU A 34 -15.89 0.58 11.68
N TYR A 35 -15.88 -0.67 12.15
CA TYR A 35 -16.68 -1.06 13.32
C TYR A 35 -16.21 -0.34 14.60
N VAL A 36 -14.90 -0.29 14.85
CA VAL A 36 -14.32 0.45 15.99
C VAL A 36 -14.64 1.95 15.88
N LEU A 37 -14.52 2.52 14.68
CA LEU A 37 -14.90 3.91 14.45
C LEU A 37 -16.38 4.16 14.72
N ASN A 38 -17.26 3.21 14.37
CA ASN A 38 -18.67 3.29 14.66
C ASN A 38 -18.99 3.21 16.16
N LEU A 39 -18.15 2.55 16.96
CA LEU A 39 -18.30 2.57 18.44
C LEU A 39 -18.04 3.96 19.04
N ILE A 40 -17.12 4.74 18.41
CA ILE A 40 -16.77 6.09 18.87
C ILE A 40 -17.79 7.11 18.32
N PHE A 41 -18.15 6.96 17.04
CA PHE A 41 -19.09 7.83 16.30
C PHE A 41 -20.24 6.99 15.74
N PRO A 42 -21.28 6.71 16.54
CA PRO A 42 -22.39 5.86 16.13
C PRO A 42 -23.09 6.42 14.87
N SER A 43 -23.05 5.66 13.77
CA SER A 43 -23.66 6.02 12.50
C SER A 43 -24.13 4.78 11.76
N ALA A 44 -25.36 4.78 11.32
CA ALA A 44 -25.91 3.70 10.50
C ALA A 44 -25.11 3.48 9.21
N GLY A 45 -24.55 4.55 8.63
CA GLY A 45 -23.69 4.47 7.45
C GLY A 45 -22.36 3.74 7.72
N LEU A 46 -21.66 4.06 8.81
CA LEU A 46 -20.43 3.37 9.21
C LEU A 46 -20.69 1.89 9.51
N PHE A 47 -21.78 1.59 10.18
CA PHE A 47 -22.19 0.21 10.46
C PHE A 47 -22.45 -0.57 9.17
N ALA A 48 -23.25 -0.02 8.25
CA ALA A 48 -23.54 -0.64 6.96
C ALA A 48 -22.24 -0.87 6.15
N LEU A 49 -21.33 0.10 6.09
CA LEU A 49 -20.05 -0.05 5.41
C LEU A 49 -19.18 -1.16 6.03
N SER A 50 -19.17 -1.30 7.35
CA SER A 50 -18.44 -2.37 8.02
C SER A 50 -19.00 -3.75 7.64
N LEU A 51 -20.32 -3.90 7.57
CA LEU A 51 -20.97 -5.14 7.13
C LEU A 51 -20.67 -5.47 5.66
N ILE A 52 -20.68 -4.47 4.77
CA ILE A 52 -20.35 -4.65 3.36
C ILE A 52 -18.89 -5.12 3.22
N ALA A 53 -17.95 -4.51 3.95
CA ALA A 53 -16.56 -4.91 3.93
C ALA A 53 -16.35 -6.36 4.43
N GLY A 54 -17.04 -6.74 5.50
CA GLY A 54 -17.05 -8.10 6.04
C GLY A 54 -17.66 -9.11 5.08
N GLY A 55 -18.80 -8.80 4.50
CA GLY A 55 -19.47 -9.63 3.49
C GLY A 55 -18.59 -9.85 2.25
N ALA A 56 -17.93 -8.78 1.77
CA ALA A 56 -16.98 -8.87 0.66
C ALA A 56 -15.79 -9.77 0.98
N ALA A 57 -15.25 -9.69 2.21
CA ALA A 57 -14.16 -10.56 2.66
C ALA A 57 -14.60 -12.04 2.68
N ILE A 58 -15.74 -12.34 3.28
CA ILE A 58 -16.30 -13.69 3.35
C ILE A 58 -16.54 -14.24 1.94
N PHE A 59 -17.28 -13.49 1.10
CA PHE A 59 -17.57 -13.88 -0.29
C PHE A 59 -16.30 -14.18 -1.07
N ARG A 60 -15.25 -13.36 -0.87
CA ARG A 60 -13.95 -13.54 -1.51
C ARG A 60 -13.26 -14.82 -1.06
N GLY A 61 -13.21 -15.07 0.27
CA GLY A 61 -12.56 -16.26 0.84
C GLY A 61 -13.21 -17.56 0.39
N PHE A 62 -14.52 -17.56 0.21
CA PHE A 62 -15.30 -18.72 -0.24
C PHE A 62 -15.44 -18.84 -1.77
N SER A 63 -14.89 -17.90 -2.53
CA SER A 63 -14.96 -17.91 -4.00
C SER A 63 -14.21 -19.10 -4.61
N LYS A 64 -14.85 -19.80 -5.54
CA LYS A 64 -14.26 -20.87 -6.35
C LYS A 64 -13.41 -20.33 -7.52
N ASN A 65 -13.62 -19.07 -7.95
CA ASN A 65 -12.90 -18.46 -9.07
C ASN A 65 -11.52 -17.97 -8.62
N ARG A 66 -10.55 -18.89 -8.54
CA ARG A 66 -9.20 -18.66 -8.03
C ARG A 66 -8.39 -17.68 -8.89
N GLU A 67 -8.51 -17.77 -10.21
CA GLU A 67 -7.74 -16.93 -11.15
C GLU A 67 -8.14 -15.46 -11.05
N LYS A 68 -9.45 -15.17 -11.05
CA LYS A 68 -9.96 -13.81 -10.89
C LYS A 68 -9.51 -13.20 -9.56
N ARG A 69 -9.62 -13.96 -8.46
CA ARG A 69 -9.20 -13.50 -7.13
C ARG A 69 -7.69 -13.28 -7.03
N ALA A 70 -6.89 -14.15 -7.65
CA ALA A 70 -5.44 -13.96 -7.73
C ALA A 70 -5.07 -12.69 -8.54
N ALA A 71 -5.77 -12.43 -9.65
CA ALA A 71 -5.55 -11.22 -10.44
C ALA A 71 -5.89 -9.93 -9.65
N GLU A 72 -7.01 -9.92 -8.92
CA GLU A 72 -7.39 -8.81 -8.04
C GLU A 72 -6.35 -8.59 -6.93
N ASN A 73 -5.85 -9.67 -6.30
CA ASN A 73 -4.83 -9.59 -5.26
C ASN A 73 -3.51 -9.05 -5.82
N ARG A 74 -3.09 -9.44 -7.03
CA ARG A 74 -1.89 -8.87 -7.69
C ARG A 74 -2.02 -7.37 -7.90
N LYS A 75 -3.19 -6.88 -8.36
CA LYS A 75 -3.47 -5.44 -8.52
C LYS A 75 -3.37 -4.71 -7.18
N TYR A 76 -3.95 -5.29 -6.13
CA TYR A 76 -3.88 -4.73 -4.78
C TYR A 76 -2.44 -4.63 -4.26
N LEU A 77 -1.64 -5.69 -4.42
CA LEU A 77 -0.24 -5.69 -4.01
C LEU A 77 0.58 -4.64 -4.78
N ALA A 78 0.40 -4.53 -6.09
CA ALA A 78 1.06 -3.50 -6.90
C ALA A 78 0.68 -2.09 -6.45
N PHE A 79 -0.60 -1.84 -6.14
CA PHE A 79 -1.05 -0.58 -5.58
C PHE A 79 -0.42 -0.30 -4.20
N LYS A 80 -0.44 -1.28 -3.30
CA LYS A 80 0.16 -1.19 -1.96
C LYS A 80 1.66 -0.86 -2.03
N ASP A 81 2.41 -1.53 -2.91
CA ASP A 81 3.83 -1.29 -3.10
C ASP A 81 4.09 0.12 -3.67
N SER A 82 3.27 0.57 -4.60
CA SER A 82 3.34 1.92 -5.16
C SER A 82 3.06 2.98 -4.09
N ALA A 83 2.02 2.77 -3.29
CA ALA A 83 1.66 3.66 -2.18
C ALA A 83 2.77 3.71 -1.12
N ARG A 84 3.32 2.54 -0.75
CA ARG A 84 4.45 2.45 0.19
C ARG A 84 5.68 3.19 -0.33
N LYS A 85 6.04 3.01 -1.62
CA LYS A 85 7.17 3.71 -2.24
C LYS A 85 6.96 5.23 -2.26
N LYS A 86 5.73 5.69 -2.56
CA LYS A 86 5.38 7.12 -2.50
C LYS A 86 5.49 7.66 -1.07
N GLY A 87 4.93 6.94 -0.09
CA GLY A 87 5.00 7.31 1.33
C GLY A 87 6.45 7.41 1.84
N LEU A 88 7.29 6.41 1.55
CA LEU A 88 8.71 6.43 1.91
C LEU A 88 9.47 7.61 1.27
N ARG A 89 9.17 7.93 0.00
CA ARG A 89 9.76 9.10 -0.67
C ARG A 89 9.38 10.41 0.04
N LEU A 90 8.11 10.55 0.45
CA LEU A 90 7.64 11.74 1.19
C LEU A 90 8.31 11.83 2.56
N LEU A 91 8.37 10.73 3.31
CA LEU A 91 9.04 10.67 4.60
C LEU A 91 10.54 11.00 4.49
N ASN A 92 11.23 10.46 3.50
CA ASN A 92 12.65 10.76 3.27
C ASN A 92 12.85 12.23 2.92
N ARG A 93 11.97 12.82 2.07
CA ARG A 93 12.00 14.26 1.77
C ARG A 93 11.77 15.12 3.01
N ALA A 94 10.85 14.70 3.89
CA ALA A 94 10.58 15.41 5.13
C ALA A 94 11.77 15.33 6.11
N LYS A 95 12.40 14.17 6.23
CA LYS A 95 13.62 13.99 7.06
C LYS A 95 14.80 14.81 6.53
N ASP A 96 14.97 14.80 5.21
CA ASP A 96 16.11 15.44 4.54
C ASP A 96 15.91 16.94 4.32
N PHE A 97 14.75 17.50 4.67
CA PHE A 97 14.39 18.89 4.37
C PHE A 97 15.42 19.91 4.88
N ARG A 98 16.09 19.63 6.00
CA ARG A 98 17.09 20.53 6.59
C ARG A 98 18.46 20.41 5.93
N THR A 99 18.83 19.23 5.46
CA THR A 99 20.21 18.90 5.03
C THR A 99 20.35 18.71 3.52
N HIS A 100 19.27 18.30 2.85
CA HIS A 100 19.32 17.95 1.43
C HIS A 100 18.17 18.58 0.65
N ARG A 101 18.35 18.68 -0.66
CA ARG A 101 17.33 19.10 -1.63
C ARG A 101 17.21 18.06 -2.74
N TYR A 102 15.98 17.80 -3.15
CA TYR A 102 15.68 16.88 -4.24
C TYR A 102 15.41 17.69 -5.51
N ARG A 103 16.18 17.44 -6.57
CA ARG A 103 16.04 18.09 -7.87
C ARG A 103 16.02 17.04 -8.98
N ALA A 104 15.18 17.24 -9.99
CA ALA A 104 15.14 16.37 -11.16
C ALA A 104 16.18 16.82 -12.18
N CYS A 105 16.91 15.87 -12.76
CA CYS A 105 17.79 16.13 -13.88
C CYS A 105 16.99 16.63 -15.09
N PRO A 106 17.37 17.72 -15.75
CA PRO A 106 16.64 18.27 -16.90
C PRO A 106 16.62 17.33 -18.10
N ASN A 107 17.63 16.47 -18.24
CA ASN A 107 17.77 15.56 -19.38
C ASN A 107 17.02 14.22 -19.19
N CYS A 108 17.27 13.49 -18.08
CA CYS A 108 16.69 12.15 -17.85
C CYS A 108 15.58 12.13 -16.79
N LYS A 109 15.21 13.27 -16.21
CA LYS A 109 14.16 13.44 -15.19
C LYS A 109 14.36 12.63 -13.91
N THR A 110 15.51 11.98 -13.74
CA THR A 110 15.86 11.27 -12.51
C THR A 110 15.97 12.26 -11.36
N VAL A 111 15.34 11.94 -10.23
CA VAL A 111 15.40 12.78 -9.02
C VAL A 111 16.68 12.49 -8.26
N LEU A 112 17.50 13.52 -8.10
CA LEU A 112 18.79 13.49 -7.40
C LEU A 112 18.65 14.09 -6.01
N ARG A 113 19.34 13.50 -5.04
CA ARG A 113 19.48 14.03 -3.68
C ARG A 113 20.79 14.83 -3.60
N LEU A 114 20.65 16.13 -3.42
CA LEU A 114 21.76 17.07 -3.39
C LEU A 114 21.93 17.64 -1.99
N ASN A 115 23.16 17.87 -1.55
CA ASN A 115 23.43 18.58 -0.30
C ASN A 115 22.92 20.01 -0.41
N LYS A 116 22.34 20.52 0.68
CA LYS A 116 21.82 21.88 0.75
C LYS A 116 23.00 22.88 0.86
N LYS A 117 23.60 23.23 -0.27
CA LYS A 117 24.53 24.35 -0.40
C LYS A 117 23.80 25.50 -1.11
N THR A 118 23.66 26.65 -0.47
CA THR A 118 23.06 27.86 -1.06
C THR A 118 23.94 28.36 -2.22
N GLY A 119 23.31 28.75 -3.32
CA GLY A 119 23.98 29.22 -4.53
C GLY A 119 23.81 28.30 -5.72
N VAL A 120 24.61 28.52 -6.75
CA VAL A 120 24.66 27.67 -7.94
C VAL A 120 25.60 26.49 -7.68
N ASN A 121 25.05 25.28 -7.79
CA ASN A 121 25.81 24.04 -7.61
C ASN A 121 25.94 23.33 -8.94
N HIS A 122 27.17 23.04 -9.36
CA HIS A 122 27.45 22.20 -10.53
C HIS A 122 27.35 20.74 -10.15
N VAL A 123 26.45 20.02 -10.80
CA VAL A 123 26.14 18.60 -10.47
C VAL A 123 26.18 17.76 -11.73
N THR A 124 26.86 16.63 -11.65
CA THR A 124 26.84 15.61 -12.72
C THR A 124 25.81 14.54 -12.40
N CYS A 125 24.89 14.29 -13.33
CA CYS A 125 23.87 13.25 -13.16
C CYS A 125 24.52 11.85 -13.18
N PRO A 126 24.32 10.98 -12.17
CA PRO A 126 24.91 9.64 -12.15
C PRO A 126 24.30 8.70 -13.19
N VAL A 127 23.10 9.02 -13.70
CA VAL A 127 22.37 8.17 -14.67
C VAL A 127 22.73 8.53 -16.11
N CYS A 128 22.61 9.80 -16.51
CA CYS A 128 22.89 10.22 -17.89
C CYS A 128 24.28 10.87 -18.06
N LYS A 129 25.07 10.98 -16.99
CA LYS A 129 26.44 11.53 -16.94
C LYS A 129 26.57 12.97 -17.47
N ARG A 130 25.46 13.68 -17.69
CA ARG A 130 25.48 15.08 -18.14
C ARG A 130 25.60 16.03 -16.95
N PRO A 131 26.48 17.04 -17.01
CA PRO A 131 26.55 18.10 -16.01
C PRO A 131 25.39 19.07 -16.19
N PHE A 132 24.91 19.65 -15.10
CA PHE A 132 23.88 20.69 -15.09
C PHE A 132 23.98 21.53 -13.80
N ASP A 133 23.49 22.75 -13.88
CA ASP A 133 23.53 23.69 -12.78
C ASP A 133 22.21 23.72 -12.04
N VAL A 134 22.28 23.73 -10.71
CA VAL A 134 21.13 23.80 -9.82
C VAL A 134 21.28 24.96 -8.87
N LYS A 135 20.41 25.94 -8.98
CA LYS A 135 20.32 27.04 -7.99
C LYS A 135 19.50 26.55 -6.79
N ILE A 136 20.12 26.51 -5.62
CA ILE A 136 19.48 26.20 -4.34
C ILE A 136 19.37 27.52 -3.57
N SER A 137 18.13 28.01 -3.44
CA SER A 137 17.78 29.13 -2.55
C SER A 137 17.06 28.52 -1.36
N TRP A 138 17.61 28.73 -0.13
CA TRP A 138 17.03 28.32 1.17
C TRP A 138 16.58 26.86 1.31
#